data_4b527617c41e009686c98520d2155d17
#
_entry.id   4b527617c41e009686c98520d2155d17
#
_cell.length_a   1.000
_cell.length_b   1.000
_cell.length_c   1.000
_cell.angle_alpha   90.00
_cell.angle_beta   90.00
_cell.angle_gamma   90.00
#
_symmetry.space_group_name_H-M   'P 1'
#
loop_
_entity.id
_entity.type
_entity.pdbx_description
1 polymer ?
#
loop_
_entity_poly.entity_id
_entity_poly.type
_entity_poly.pdbx_seq_one_letter_code
_entity_poly.pdbx_strand_id
1 'polypeptide(L)'
;MLWIFGVVVAILTTAYASLLLTSEPVTPRERQVLMEAIQVLDGAGFSREASALRRVASFRRTDNWWNRHVGHPTAYAATNFPFGVITIYPTFFKYPVDEIERATILLHESYHLFGDDEKFALHRVWLAKDRLGWTALRYGRTRLWKNTREWTLAENPRMFTCGEDGQSDCLE
;
A
#
# COMPACT_ATOMS: atom_id res chain seq x y z
N MET A 1 11.62 31.64 -16.77
CA MET A 1 10.67 30.67 -16.20
C MET A 1 10.55 29.39 -17.00
N LEU A 2 10.35 29.42 -18.31
CA LEU A 2 10.23 28.22 -19.18
C LEU A 2 11.42 27.26 -19.08
N TRP A 3 12.65 27.75 -18.98
CA TRP A 3 13.85 26.92 -18.86
C TRP A 3 13.92 26.14 -17.55
N ILE A 4 13.57 26.78 -16.41
CA ILE A 4 13.53 26.10 -15.11
C ILE A 4 12.48 24.99 -15.12
N PHE A 5 11.30 25.24 -15.67
CA PHE A 5 10.26 24.24 -15.85
C PHE A 5 10.74 23.05 -16.69
N GLY A 6 11.41 23.31 -17.82
CA GLY A 6 11.99 22.25 -18.66
C GLY A 6 13.01 21.37 -17.92
N VAL A 7 13.89 21.98 -17.12
CA VAL A 7 14.87 21.25 -16.31
C VAL A 7 14.18 20.37 -15.24
N VAL A 8 13.19 20.90 -14.54
CA VAL A 8 12.45 20.13 -13.52
C VAL A 8 11.74 18.93 -14.15
N VAL A 9 11.05 19.12 -15.28
CA VAL A 9 10.39 18.03 -16.01
C VAL A 9 11.41 16.98 -16.46
N ALA A 10 12.55 17.38 -16.98
CA ALA A 10 13.60 16.45 -17.39
C ALA A 10 14.14 15.62 -16.21
N ILE A 11 14.38 16.26 -15.06
CA ILE A 11 14.85 15.56 -13.85
C ILE A 11 13.80 14.54 -13.39
N LEU A 12 12.53 14.92 -13.26
CA LEU A 12 11.46 14.03 -12.83
C LEU A 12 11.26 12.86 -13.80
N THR A 13 11.28 13.12 -15.10
CA THR A 13 11.16 12.07 -16.12
C THR A 13 12.34 11.10 -16.07
N THR A 14 13.56 11.61 -15.91
CA THR A 14 14.77 10.77 -15.79
C THR A 14 14.71 9.93 -14.50
N ALA A 15 14.32 10.51 -13.37
CA ALA A 15 14.15 9.80 -12.11
C ALA A 15 13.10 8.69 -12.25
N TYR A 16 11.92 8.99 -12.81
CA TYR A 16 10.88 7.98 -13.07
C TYR A 16 11.38 6.85 -13.98
N ALA A 17 12.00 7.19 -15.11
CA ALA A 17 12.55 6.21 -16.03
C ALA A 17 13.59 5.32 -15.35
N SER A 18 14.46 5.89 -14.49
CA SER A 18 15.47 5.13 -13.77
C SER A 18 14.88 4.11 -12.79
N LEU A 19 13.76 4.44 -12.10
CA LEU A 19 13.05 3.50 -11.25
C LEU A 19 12.51 2.31 -12.05
N LEU A 20 11.95 2.58 -13.24
CA LEU A 20 11.41 1.53 -14.11
C LEU A 20 12.51 0.65 -14.73
N LEU A 21 13.61 1.24 -15.17
CA LEU A 21 14.71 0.51 -15.82
C LEU A 21 15.49 -0.37 -14.85
N THR A 22 15.51 -0.03 -13.56
CA THR A 22 16.25 -0.77 -12.54
C THR A 22 15.40 -1.81 -11.78
N SER A 23 14.14 -1.98 -12.17
CA SER A 23 13.20 -2.96 -11.60
C SER A 23 12.46 -3.71 -12.70
N GLU A 24 11.98 -4.91 -12.39
CA GLU A 24 11.25 -5.76 -13.34
C GLU A 24 9.73 -5.55 -13.22
N PRO A 25 8.99 -5.55 -14.34
CA PRO A 25 7.53 -5.50 -14.31
C PRO A 25 6.96 -6.77 -13.69
N VAL A 26 5.78 -6.69 -13.08
CA VAL A 26 5.02 -7.86 -12.64
C VAL A 26 4.66 -8.75 -13.82
N THR A 27 4.64 -10.06 -13.61
CA THR A 27 4.21 -11.04 -14.61
C THR A 27 2.71 -10.93 -14.89
N PRO A 28 2.20 -11.47 -16.01
CA PRO A 28 0.75 -11.49 -16.28
C PRO A 28 -0.07 -12.16 -15.17
N ARG A 29 0.44 -13.24 -14.56
CA ARG A 29 -0.21 -13.93 -13.44
C ARG A 29 -0.25 -13.06 -12.18
N GLU A 30 0.84 -12.43 -11.82
CA GLU A 30 0.91 -11.51 -10.68
C GLU A 30 -0.02 -10.30 -10.91
N ARG A 31 -0.06 -9.77 -12.15
CA ARG A 31 -0.99 -8.70 -12.52
C ARG A 31 -2.44 -9.10 -12.33
N GLN A 32 -2.82 -10.32 -12.70
CA GLN A 32 -4.17 -10.82 -12.49
C GLN A 32 -4.55 -10.79 -11.01
N VAL A 33 -3.70 -11.32 -10.12
CA VAL A 33 -3.91 -11.30 -8.66
C VAL A 33 -4.07 -9.87 -8.13
N LEU A 34 -3.25 -8.93 -8.63
CA LEU A 34 -3.38 -7.51 -8.27
C LEU A 34 -4.73 -6.93 -8.71
N MET A 35 -5.18 -7.25 -9.93
CA MET A 35 -6.48 -6.75 -10.44
C MET A 35 -7.66 -7.32 -9.65
N GLU A 36 -7.62 -8.58 -9.23
CA GLU A 36 -8.62 -9.20 -8.38
C GLU A 36 -8.70 -8.48 -7.01
N ALA A 37 -7.56 -8.21 -6.37
CA ALA A 37 -7.52 -7.44 -5.13
C ALA A 37 -8.02 -5.99 -5.30
N ILE A 38 -7.68 -5.33 -6.41
CA ILE A 38 -8.19 -3.98 -6.73
C ILE A 38 -9.71 -4.00 -6.97
N GLN A 39 -10.24 -5.08 -7.51
CA GLN A 39 -11.69 -5.23 -7.69
C GLN A 39 -12.42 -5.35 -6.34
N VAL A 40 -11.81 -6.01 -5.34
CA VAL A 40 -12.33 -6.05 -3.97
C VAL A 40 -12.41 -4.63 -3.38
N LEU A 41 -11.37 -3.80 -3.56
CA LEU A 41 -11.39 -2.39 -3.12
C LEU A 41 -12.55 -1.62 -3.75
N ASP A 42 -12.73 -1.77 -5.04
CA ASP A 42 -13.80 -1.08 -5.78
C ASP A 42 -15.18 -1.51 -5.28
N GLY A 43 -15.39 -2.83 -5.11
CA GLY A 43 -16.62 -3.41 -4.55
C GLY A 43 -16.92 -2.98 -3.11
N ALA A 44 -15.88 -2.73 -2.30
CA ALA A 44 -15.98 -2.19 -0.95
C ALA A 44 -16.16 -0.66 -0.92
N GLY A 45 -16.26 -0.01 -2.09
CA GLY A 45 -16.51 1.43 -2.24
C GLY A 45 -15.24 2.30 -2.14
N PHE A 46 -14.04 1.74 -2.25
CA PHE A 46 -12.77 2.47 -2.36
C PHE A 46 -12.43 2.76 -3.84
N SER A 47 -13.41 3.30 -4.57
CA SER A 47 -13.30 3.48 -6.05
C SER A 47 -12.22 4.50 -6.44
N ARG A 48 -11.93 5.50 -5.60
CA ARG A 48 -10.84 6.46 -5.82
C ARG A 48 -9.48 5.76 -5.76
N GLU A 49 -9.26 4.97 -4.73
CA GLU A 49 -8.06 4.20 -4.48
C GLU A 49 -7.86 3.14 -5.56
N ALA A 50 -8.91 2.38 -5.88
CA ALA A 50 -8.92 1.41 -6.96
C ALA A 50 -8.60 2.04 -8.32
N SER A 51 -9.15 3.23 -8.61
CA SER A 51 -8.86 3.97 -9.84
C SER A 51 -7.40 4.43 -9.91
N ALA A 52 -6.84 4.93 -8.81
CA ALA A 52 -5.43 5.33 -8.74
C ALA A 52 -4.50 4.12 -8.97
N LEU A 53 -4.77 2.99 -8.33
CA LEU A 53 -4.01 1.75 -8.53
C LEU A 53 -4.09 1.22 -9.97
N ARG A 54 -5.24 1.35 -10.65
CA ARG A 54 -5.40 0.89 -12.04
C ARG A 54 -4.73 1.80 -13.07
N ARG A 55 -4.73 3.12 -12.84
CA ARG A 55 -4.40 4.13 -13.87
C ARG A 55 -3.08 4.84 -13.63
N VAL A 56 -2.67 4.98 -12.36
CA VAL A 56 -1.47 5.74 -11.98
C VAL A 56 -0.34 4.81 -11.57
N ALA A 57 -0.65 3.70 -10.88
CA ALA A 57 0.37 2.82 -10.35
C ALA A 57 1.10 2.02 -11.44
N SER A 58 2.43 2.01 -11.37
CA SER A 58 3.31 1.13 -12.14
C SER A 58 3.82 0.01 -11.24
N PHE A 59 3.22 -1.18 -11.34
CA PHE A 59 3.58 -2.33 -10.51
C PHE A 59 4.89 -2.98 -10.97
N ARG A 60 5.80 -3.19 -10.01
CA ARG A 60 7.12 -3.81 -10.21
C ARG A 60 7.27 -4.99 -9.25
N ARG A 61 8.04 -6.03 -9.63
CA ARG A 61 8.23 -7.23 -8.80
C ARG A 61 9.61 -7.32 -8.13
N THR A 62 10.53 -6.44 -8.52
CA THR A 62 11.86 -6.36 -7.92
C THR A 62 12.15 -4.93 -7.49
N ASP A 63 13.02 -4.80 -6.49
CA ASP A 63 13.47 -3.49 -6.03
C ASP A 63 14.12 -2.70 -7.16
N ASN A 64 13.70 -1.45 -7.26
CA ASN A 64 14.47 -0.44 -7.99
C ASN A 64 15.67 0.02 -7.15
N TRP A 65 16.53 0.85 -7.72
CA TRP A 65 17.72 1.34 -7.03
C TRP A 65 17.40 2.10 -5.72
N TRP A 66 16.27 2.83 -5.66
CA TRP A 66 15.83 3.56 -4.47
C TRP A 66 15.46 2.59 -3.34
N ASN A 67 14.60 1.62 -3.60
CA ASN A 67 14.14 0.65 -2.59
C ASN A 67 15.31 -0.19 -2.02
N ARG A 68 16.31 -0.51 -2.85
CA ARG A 68 17.53 -1.19 -2.38
C ARG A 68 18.32 -0.39 -1.35
N HIS A 69 18.27 0.96 -1.42
CA HIS A 69 18.96 1.83 -0.46
C HIS A 69 18.20 1.97 0.87
N VAL A 70 16.86 2.03 0.80
CA VAL A 70 16.03 2.25 1.99
C VAL A 70 15.86 0.97 2.82
N GLY A 71 15.82 -0.20 2.18
CA GLY A 71 15.66 -1.51 2.81
C GLY A 71 14.27 -1.70 3.45
N HIS A 72 13.53 -2.72 3.02
CA HIS A 72 12.20 -3.05 3.57
C HIS A 72 12.09 -4.55 3.86
N PRO A 73 12.80 -5.09 4.85
CA PRO A 73 12.97 -6.55 5.02
C PRO A 73 11.67 -7.31 5.28
N THR A 74 10.60 -6.65 5.75
CA THR A 74 9.32 -7.27 6.11
C THR A 74 8.13 -6.74 5.32
N ALA A 75 8.33 -5.81 4.39
CA ALA A 75 7.24 -5.20 3.62
C ALA A 75 6.56 -6.21 2.67
N TYR A 76 5.28 -5.99 2.42
CA TYR A 76 4.50 -6.69 1.40
C TYR A 76 4.55 -5.97 0.05
N ALA A 77 4.61 -4.65 0.10
CA ALA A 77 4.80 -3.76 -1.04
C ALA A 77 5.52 -2.48 -0.59
N ALA A 78 5.93 -1.63 -1.53
CA ALA A 78 6.52 -0.33 -1.25
C ALA A 78 6.23 0.66 -2.39
N THR A 79 5.71 1.83 -2.05
CA THR A 79 5.37 2.89 -3.00
C THR A 79 6.45 3.96 -3.07
N ASN A 80 6.92 4.28 -4.28
CA ASN A 80 7.81 5.42 -4.52
C ASN A 80 6.98 6.66 -4.88
N PHE A 81 6.66 7.49 -3.90
CA PHE A 81 6.04 8.80 -4.12
C PHE A 81 7.11 9.83 -4.57
N PRO A 82 6.81 10.74 -5.50
CA PRO A 82 5.54 10.95 -6.21
C PRO A 82 5.40 10.16 -7.52
N PHE A 83 6.25 9.21 -7.80
CA PHE A 83 6.36 8.56 -9.11
C PHE A 83 5.29 7.51 -9.39
N GLY A 84 4.51 7.09 -8.39
CA GLY A 84 3.49 6.06 -8.56
C GLY A 84 4.04 4.67 -8.90
N VAL A 85 5.33 4.41 -8.62
CA VAL A 85 5.92 3.08 -8.78
C VAL A 85 5.68 2.28 -7.50
N ILE A 86 5.02 1.13 -7.61
CA ILE A 86 4.75 0.23 -6.49
C ILE A 86 5.51 -1.07 -6.71
N THR A 87 6.47 -1.36 -5.84
CA THR A 87 7.15 -2.65 -5.80
C THR A 87 6.31 -3.63 -4.99
N ILE A 88 5.98 -4.77 -5.58
CA ILE A 88 5.24 -5.87 -4.95
C ILE A 88 6.22 -6.98 -4.61
N TYR A 89 6.37 -7.27 -3.33
CA TYR A 89 7.30 -8.29 -2.86
C TYR A 89 6.72 -9.70 -2.92
N PRO A 90 7.53 -10.76 -2.96
CA PRO A 90 7.06 -12.15 -2.92
C PRO A 90 6.16 -12.46 -1.71
N THR A 91 6.36 -11.75 -0.61
CA THR A 91 5.55 -11.82 0.62
C THR A 91 4.08 -11.47 0.41
N PHE A 92 3.76 -10.57 -0.55
CA PHE A 92 2.41 -10.21 -0.96
C PHE A 92 1.63 -11.40 -1.54
N PHE A 93 2.31 -12.28 -2.28
CA PHE A 93 1.67 -13.45 -2.88
C PHE A 93 1.67 -14.66 -1.94
N LYS A 94 2.53 -14.66 -0.92
CA LYS A 94 2.76 -15.81 -0.04
C LYS A 94 1.93 -15.80 1.23
N TYR A 95 1.78 -14.66 1.89
CA TYR A 95 1.23 -14.60 3.25
C TYR A 95 -0.25 -14.22 3.33
N PRO A 96 -0.79 -13.30 2.53
CA PRO A 96 -2.23 -13.02 2.51
C PRO A 96 -3.02 -14.27 2.17
N VAL A 97 -4.02 -14.57 2.98
CA VAL A 97 -4.81 -15.80 2.85
C VAL A 97 -5.85 -15.70 1.73
N ASP A 98 -6.27 -14.48 1.36
CA ASP A 98 -7.26 -14.24 0.30
C ASP A 98 -7.12 -12.83 -0.33
N GLU A 99 -8.05 -12.48 -1.23
CA GLU A 99 -8.07 -11.23 -1.96
C GLU A 99 -8.38 -10.02 -1.05
N ILE A 100 -9.08 -10.22 0.06
CA ILE A 100 -9.37 -9.14 1.04
C ILE A 100 -8.08 -8.70 1.73
N GLU A 101 -7.25 -9.65 2.14
CA GLU A 101 -5.94 -9.29 2.72
C GLU A 101 -5.02 -8.62 1.69
N ARG A 102 -5.02 -9.08 0.43
CA ARG A 102 -4.27 -8.39 -0.63
C ARG A 102 -4.81 -7.00 -0.92
N ALA A 103 -6.13 -6.84 -0.90
CA ALA A 103 -6.77 -5.55 -1.04
C ALA A 103 -6.39 -4.60 0.10
N THR A 104 -6.27 -5.10 1.34
CA THR A 104 -5.83 -4.31 2.50
C THR A 104 -4.41 -3.75 2.28
N ILE A 105 -3.48 -4.55 1.76
CA ILE A 105 -2.13 -4.09 1.42
C ILE A 105 -2.20 -3.01 0.31
N LEU A 106 -2.95 -3.26 -0.76
CA LEU A 106 -3.07 -2.30 -1.86
C LEU A 106 -3.78 -1.01 -1.43
N LEU A 107 -4.71 -1.08 -0.48
CA LEU A 107 -5.31 0.11 0.11
C LEU A 107 -4.26 0.96 0.83
N HIS A 108 -3.39 0.33 1.61
CA HIS A 108 -2.26 1.00 2.27
C HIS A 108 -1.35 1.70 1.24
N GLU A 109 -0.92 0.98 0.21
CA GLU A 109 -0.05 1.54 -0.84
C GLU A 109 -0.74 2.67 -1.62
N SER A 110 -2.08 2.62 -1.77
CA SER A 110 -2.82 3.68 -2.43
C SER A 110 -2.79 4.99 -1.65
N TYR A 111 -2.74 4.95 -0.33
CA TYR A 111 -2.60 6.16 0.49
C TYR A 111 -1.22 6.80 0.31
N HIS A 112 -0.18 6.01 0.15
CA HIS A 112 1.14 6.52 -0.23
C HIS A 112 1.15 7.14 -1.64
N LEU A 113 0.35 6.63 -2.59
CA LEU A 113 0.17 7.30 -3.90
C LEU A 113 -0.43 8.70 -3.76
N PHE A 114 -1.21 8.95 -2.71
CA PHE A 114 -1.77 10.26 -2.41
C PHE A 114 -0.87 11.14 -1.53
N GLY A 115 0.30 10.63 -1.14
CA GLY A 115 1.30 11.36 -0.36
C GLY A 115 1.15 11.23 1.15
N ASP A 116 0.30 10.31 1.64
CA ASP A 116 0.23 10.01 3.07
C ASP A 116 1.52 9.32 3.52
N ASP A 117 1.99 9.66 4.71
CA ASP A 117 3.09 8.95 5.37
C ASP A 117 2.62 7.61 5.97
N GLU A 118 3.54 6.82 6.51
CA GLU A 118 3.28 5.50 7.08
C GLU A 118 2.22 5.56 8.20
N LYS A 119 2.32 6.55 9.06
CA LYS A 119 1.41 6.74 10.19
C LYS A 119 -0.03 6.96 9.73
N PHE A 120 -0.23 7.84 8.74
CA PHE A 120 -1.57 8.12 8.20
C PHE A 120 -2.09 6.97 7.36
N ALA A 121 -1.25 6.29 6.58
CA ALA A 121 -1.63 5.13 5.79
C ALA A 121 -2.13 3.99 6.70
N LEU A 122 -1.37 3.63 7.74
CA LEU A 122 -1.77 2.62 8.74
C LEU A 122 -3.07 3.01 9.45
N HIS A 123 -3.18 4.27 9.89
CA HIS A 123 -4.40 4.77 10.54
C HIS A 123 -5.64 4.59 9.66
N ARG A 124 -5.57 4.98 8.39
CA ARG A 124 -6.69 4.88 7.45
C ARG A 124 -7.06 3.44 7.14
N VAL A 125 -6.07 2.56 6.95
CA VAL A 125 -6.31 1.13 6.71
C VAL A 125 -7.03 0.51 7.90
N TRP A 126 -6.59 0.82 9.13
CA TRP A 126 -7.20 0.28 10.33
C TRP A 126 -8.66 0.72 10.49
N LEU A 127 -8.98 1.97 10.20
CA LEU A 127 -10.36 2.47 10.17
C LEU A 127 -11.21 1.86 9.05
N ALA A 128 -10.58 1.45 7.95
CA ALA A 128 -11.26 0.87 6.79
C ALA A 128 -11.56 -0.63 6.92
N LYS A 129 -11.01 -1.31 7.94
CA LYS A 129 -11.00 -2.77 8.07
C LYS A 129 -12.40 -3.41 8.00
N ASP A 130 -13.38 -2.85 8.71
CA ASP A 130 -14.75 -3.40 8.73
C ASP A 130 -15.44 -3.22 7.36
N ARG A 131 -15.23 -2.09 6.72
CA ARG A 131 -15.74 -1.81 5.38
C ARG A 131 -15.19 -2.76 4.32
N LEU A 132 -13.92 -3.18 4.46
CA LEU A 132 -13.30 -4.21 3.64
C LEU A 132 -13.80 -5.62 3.97
N GLY A 133 -14.46 -5.82 5.10
CA GLY A 133 -14.74 -7.15 5.66
C GLY A 133 -13.48 -7.83 6.22
N TRP A 134 -12.40 -7.04 6.45
CA TRP A 134 -11.17 -7.50 7.07
C TRP A 134 -11.27 -7.30 8.58
N THR A 135 -11.84 -8.29 9.29
CA THR A 135 -12.20 -8.20 10.70
C THR A 135 -11.37 -9.14 11.59
N ALA A 136 -11.23 -8.83 12.88
CA ALA A 136 -10.53 -9.68 13.83
C ALA A 136 -11.11 -11.10 13.90
N LEU A 137 -12.44 -11.23 13.86
CA LEU A 137 -13.13 -12.52 13.88
C LEU A 137 -12.64 -13.43 12.74
N ARG A 138 -12.42 -12.88 11.55
CA ARG A 138 -12.03 -13.63 10.36
C ARG A 138 -10.52 -13.73 10.18
N TYR A 139 -9.80 -12.65 10.47
CA TYR A 139 -8.37 -12.52 10.15
C TYR A 139 -7.45 -12.37 11.35
N GLY A 140 -7.96 -12.28 12.59
CA GLY A 140 -7.17 -12.02 13.80
C GLY A 140 -6.02 -13.00 14.05
N ARG A 141 -6.04 -14.18 13.41
CA ARG A 141 -4.97 -15.18 13.49
C ARG A 141 -3.97 -15.10 12.34
N THR A 142 -4.25 -14.36 11.27
CA THR A 142 -3.38 -14.28 10.11
C THR A 142 -2.13 -13.45 10.41
N ARG A 143 -1.10 -13.66 9.60
CA ARG A 143 0.15 -12.93 9.74
C ARG A 143 -0.03 -11.45 9.37
N LEU A 144 -0.79 -11.16 8.31
CA LEU A 144 -1.03 -9.78 7.89
C LEU A 144 -1.75 -8.99 8.98
N TRP A 145 -2.83 -9.55 9.54
CA TRP A 145 -3.56 -8.91 10.63
C TRP A 145 -2.65 -8.53 11.79
N LYS A 146 -1.86 -9.51 12.29
CA LYS A 146 -0.97 -9.30 13.43
C LYS A 146 0.08 -8.22 13.14
N ASN A 147 0.73 -8.29 11.99
CA ASN A 147 1.75 -7.32 11.60
C ASN A 147 1.14 -5.91 11.47
N THR A 148 0.01 -5.78 10.74
CA THR A 148 -0.63 -4.47 10.55
C THR A 148 -1.12 -3.89 11.88
N ARG A 149 -1.68 -4.71 12.77
CA ARG A 149 -2.08 -4.29 14.12
C ARG A 149 -0.88 -3.79 14.94
N GLU A 150 0.22 -4.53 14.93
CA GLU A 150 1.46 -4.17 15.64
C GLU A 150 2.04 -2.85 15.10
N TRP A 151 2.13 -2.68 13.79
CA TRP A 151 2.62 -1.45 13.16
C TRP A 151 1.67 -0.28 13.44
N THR A 152 0.36 -0.50 13.35
CA THR A 152 -0.62 0.54 13.65
C THR A 152 -0.56 0.94 15.13
N LEU A 153 -0.37 0.00 16.05
CA LEU A 153 -0.19 0.29 17.47
C LEU A 153 1.08 1.11 17.74
N ALA A 154 2.18 0.78 17.06
CA ALA A 154 3.45 1.50 17.20
C ALA A 154 3.34 2.95 16.73
N GLU A 155 2.71 3.19 15.57
CA GLU A 155 2.59 4.52 14.96
C GLU A 155 1.39 5.33 15.52
N ASN A 156 0.31 4.66 15.94
CA ASN A 156 -0.95 5.26 16.36
C ASN A 156 -1.46 4.65 17.69
N PRO A 157 -0.70 4.72 18.79
CA PRO A 157 -1.06 4.01 20.03
C PRO A 157 -2.41 4.45 20.61
N ARG A 158 -2.84 5.69 20.35
CA ARG A 158 -4.13 6.20 20.84
C ARG A 158 -5.35 5.48 20.25
N MET A 159 -5.22 4.85 19.10
CA MET A 159 -6.31 4.06 18.50
C MET A 159 -6.68 2.82 19.34
N PHE A 160 -5.78 2.37 20.18
CA PHE A 160 -5.94 1.15 21.00
C PHE A 160 -6.10 1.46 22.50
N THR A 161 -6.22 2.74 22.87
CA THR A 161 -6.54 3.15 24.23
C THR A 161 -8.04 3.36 24.37
N CYS A 162 -8.67 2.63 25.29
CA CYS A 162 -10.09 2.81 25.61
C CYS A 162 -10.29 4.13 26.33
N GLY A 163 -10.89 5.12 25.68
CA GLY A 163 -11.16 6.45 26.21
C GLY A 163 -12.56 6.95 25.86
N GLU A 164 -12.94 8.07 26.44
CA GLU A 164 -14.28 8.68 26.29
C GLU A 164 -14.54 9.26 24.88
N ASP A 165 -13.54 9.33 24.02
CA ASP A 165 -13.61 9.97 22.69
C ASP A 165 -14.17 9.07 21.57
N GLY A 166 -14.54 7.81 21.87
CA GLY A 166 -15.27 6.91 20.97
C GLY A 166 -14.53 6.54 19.67
N GLN A 167 -13.23 6.92 19.52
CA GLN A 167 -12.42 6.65 18.35
C GLN A 167 -11.47 5.47 18.53
N SER A 168 -11.50 4.82 19.68
CA SER A 168 -10.59 3.75 20.01
C SER A 168 -11.16 2.38 19.66
N ASP A 169 -10.35 1.55 19.05
CA ASP A 169 -10.66 0.16 18.69
C ASP A 169 -10.45 -0.75 19.93
N CYS A 170 -11.29 -0.55 20.94
CA CYS A 170 -11.18 -1.20 22.23
C CYS A 170 -11.71 -2.64 22.27
N LEU A 171 -12.25 -3.14 21.17
CA LEU A 171 -12.95 -4.43 21.11
C LEU A 171 -12.09 -5.57 20.55
N GLU A 172 -10.78 -5.34 20.37
CA GLU A 172 -9.86 -6.33 19.82
C GLU A 172 -8.71 -6.70 20.77
#